data_997a6e6725282ebae64389754afd49cf
#
_entry.id   997a6e6725282ebae64389754afd49cf
#
_cell.length_a   1.000
_cell.length_b   1.000
_cell.length_c   1.000
_cell.angle_alpha   90.00
_cell.angle_beta   90.00
_cell.angle_gamma   90.00
#
_symmetry.space_group_name_H-M   'P 1'
#
loop_
_entity.id
_entity.type
_entity.pdbx_description
1 polymer ?
#
loop_
_entity_poly.entity_id
_entity_poly.type
_entity_poly.pdbx_seq_one_letter_code
_entity_poly.pdbx_strand_id
1 'polypeptide(L)'
;MAPLLHLDAVSKSYMRGPRELRVLRDVSLDVHPGELVAVYGKRGAGKTTLLRVAAGFEPPTSGVVTFDDVDLSRASRSRRARLHRSDIGWVERAGPRSQELVMREYVALPLYRSAGPSKAERHAMNALAKVGAEDVADARWTNLSDTERTLVAIAEALVREPRLLLVDDPTAMLGMADRERVTGMLCSAAEDDGLGVLMAVPEMPAMLQAHKLRALSRGRLLVPTDPPHGHGAVIEFPGGERSA
;
A
#
# COMPACT_ATOMS: atom_id res chain seq x y z
N MET A 1 0.01 16.40 15.17
CA MET A 1 -0.42 15.06 15.60
C MET A 1 0.74 14.10 15.41
N ALA A 2 0.90 13.09 16.26
CA ALA A 2 1.91 12.04 16.07
C ALA A 2 1.59 11.23 14.78
N PRO A 3 2.61 10.74 14.06
CA PRO A 3 2.38 9.89 12.90
C PRO A 3 1.80 8.53 13.34
N LEU A 4 0.92 7.97 12.50
CA LEU A 4 0.40 6.61 12.69
C LEU A 4 1.47 5.56 12.34
N LEU A 5 2.21 5.81 11.26
CA LEU A 5 3.37 5.01 10.85
C LEU A 5 4.59 5.95 10.76
N HIS A 6 5.67 5.56 11.42
CA HIS A 6 6.93 6.30 11.43
C HIS A 6 8.10 5.38 11.08
N LEU A 7 8.84 5.74 10.07
CA LEU A 7 10.11 5.12 9.70
C LEU A 7 11.23 6.11 10.04
N ASP A 8 12.20 5.68 10.83
CA ASP A 8 13.37 6.49 11.22
C ASP A 8 14.66 5.84 10.74
N ALA A 9 15.34 6.49 9.79
CA ALA A 9 16.63 6.08 9.21
C ALA A 9 16.68 4.59 8.80
N VAL A 10 15.59 4.08 8.25
CA VAL A 10 15.42 2.68 7.90
C VAL A 10 16.32 2.28 6.74
N SER A 11 17.17 1.27 6.95
CA SER A 11 17.96 0.63 5.90
C SER A 11 17.62 -0.85 5.81
N LYS A 12 17.68 -1.41 4.60
CA LYS A 12 17.46 -2.83 4.35
C LYS A 12 18.45 -3.37 3.35
N SER A 13 19.15 -4.44 3.75
CA SER A 13 20.07 -5.19 2.92
C SER A 13 19.68 -6.66 2.85
N TYR A 14 20.00 -7.29 1.73
CA TYR A 14 19.86 -8.74 1.51
C TYR A 14 21.19 -9.33 1.11
N MET A 15 21.50 -10.52 1.56
CA MET A 15 22.66 -11.28 1.09
C MET A 15 22.29 -12.02 -0.21
N ARG A 16 23.04 -11.79 -1.27
CA ARG A 16 22.92 -12.53 -2.53
C ARG A 16 24.25 -13.26 -2.79
N GLY A 17 24.36 -14.46 -2.25
CA GLY A 17 25.64 -15.15 -2.15
C GLY A 17 26.61 -14.35 -1.27
N PRO A 18 27.86 -14.10 -1.70
CA PRO A 18 28.83 -13.34 -0.91
C PRO A 18 28.63 -11.82 -0.99
N ARG A 19 27.68 -11.33 -1.79
CA ARG A 19 27.47 -9.88 -1.99
C ARG A 19 26.27 -9.39 -1.20
N GLU A 20 26.47 -8.27 -0.48
CA GLU A 20 25.40 -7.51 0.16
C GLU A 20 24.71 -6.60 -0.88
N LEU A 21 23.40 -6.72 -1.00
CA LEU A 21 22.56 -5.84 -1.81
C LEU A 21 21.79 -4.90 -0.89
N ARG A 22 22.21 -3.65 -0.81
CA ARG A 22 21.52 -2.62 -0.03
C ARG A 22 20.36 -2.04 -0.82
N VAL A 23 19.14 -2.38 -0.42
CA VAL A 23 17.90 -2.04 -1.14
C VAL A 23 17.29 -0.75 -0.60
N LEU A 24 17.31 -0.50 0.72
CA LEU A 24 16.91 0.75 1.33
C LEU A 24 18.10 1.38 2.07
N ARG A 25 18.17 2.73 2.06
CA ARG A 25 19.30 3.50 2.58
C ARG A 25 18.79 4.71 3.34
N ASP A 26 18.77 4.63 4.66
CA ASP A 26 18.43 5.72 5.57
C ASP A 26 17.11 6.41 5.20
N VAL A 27 16.04 5.57 5.03
CA VAL A 27 14.72 6.03 4.65
C VAL A 27 13.95 6.49 5.88
N SER A 28 13.52 7.75 5.88
CA SER A 28 12.63 8.30 6.90
C SER A 28 11.34 8.77 6.26
N LEU A 29 10.19 8.38 6.83
CA LEU A 29 8.87 8.63 6.28
C LEU A 29 7.83 8.60 7.38
N ASP A 30 6.88 9.54 7.33
CA ASP A 30 5.70 9.58 8.19
C ASP A 30 4.42 9.42 7.38
N VAL A 31 3.47 8.65 7.93
CA VAL A 31 2.08 8.60 7.48
C VAL A 31 1.20 8.94 8.67
N HIS A 32 0.36 9.97 8.53
CA HIS A 32 -0.59 10.38 9.55
C HIS A 32 -1.98 9.76 9.30
N PRO A 33 -2.84 9.69 10.34
CA PRO A 33 -4.25 9.38 10.13
C PRO A 33 -4.87 10.35 9.13
N GLY A 34 -5.66 9.86 8.20
CA GLY A 34 -6.28 10.67 7.15
C GLY A 34 -5.35 11.04 5.99
N GLU A 35 -4.14 10.48 5.93
CA GLU A 35 -3.15 10.86 4.95
C GLU A 35 -2.86 9.72 3.96
N LEU A 36 -2.87 10.03 2.66
CA LEU A 36 -2.35 9.18 1.61
C LEU A 36 -0.94 9.65 1.21
N VAL A 37 0.06 8.82 1.47
CA VAL A 37 1.44 9.03 1.04
C VAL A 37 1.75 8.10 -0.13
N ALA A 38 2.09 8.64 -1.29
CA ALA A 38 2.47 7.86 -2.46
C ALA A 38 3.98 7.88 -2.66
N VAL A 39 4.56 6.68 -2.82
CA VAL A 39 5.98 6.48 -3.12
C VAL A 39 6.12 5.96 -4.55
N TYR A 40 6.70 6.78 -5.42
CA TYR A 40 6.94 6.40 -6.80
C TYR A 40 8.42 6.12 -7.08
N GLY A 41 8.70 5.33 -8.11
CA GLY A 41 10.08 5.02 -8.49
C GLY A 41 10.16 3.89 -9.49
N LYS A 42 11.26 3.79 -10.23
CA LYS A 42 11.49 2.75 -11.23
C LYS A 42 11.36 1.35 -10.63
N ARG A 43 11.12 0.36 -11.48
CA ARG A 43 11.17 -1.06 -11.09
C ARG A 43 12.54 -1.37 -10.45
N GLY A 44 12.53 -2.05 -9.31
CA GLY A 44 13.75 -2.35 -8.55
C GLY A 44 14.25 -1.23 -7.63
N ALA A 45 13.56 -0.09 -7.52
CA ALA A 45 13.95 1.01 -6.62
C ALA A 45 13.86 0.65 -5.12
N GLY A 46 13.14 -0.43 -4.75
CA GLY A 46 12.96 -0.87 -3.37
C GLY A 46 11.56 -0.61 -2.79
N LYS A 47 10.56 -0.21 -3.62
CA LYS A 47 9.21 0.14 -3.16
C LYS A 47 8.51 -0.98 -2.39
N THR A 48 8.44 -2.18 -2.97
CA THR A 48 7.87 -3.37 -2.29
C THR A 48 8.61 -3.68 -0.99
N THR A 49 9.96 -3.55 -0.99
CA THR A 49 10.75 -3.73 0.23
C THR A 49 10.41 -2.67 1.28
N LEU A 50 10.23 -1.41 0.89
CA LEU A 50 9.80 -0.35 1.78
C LEU A 50 8.45 -0.68 2.44
N LEU A 51 7.46 -1.06 1.65
CA LEU A 51 6.14 -1.45 2.16
C LEU A 51 6.21 -2.68 3.08
N ARG A 52 6.99 -3.73 2.74
CA ARG A 52 7.14 -4.93 3.56
C ARG A 52 7.82 -4.64 4.90
N VAL A 53 8.79 -3.73 4.91
CA VAL A 53 9.45 -3.28 6.14
C VAL A 53 8.50 -2.40 6.95
N ALA A 54 7.78 -1.48 6.32
CA ALA A 54 6.76 -0.64 6.95
C ALA A 54 5.62 -1.48 7.57
N ALA A 55 5.22 -2.57 6.90
CA ALA A 55 4.27 -3.55 7.42
C ALA A 55 4.81 -4.38 8.61
N GLY A 56 6.12 -4.38 8.84
CA GLY A 56 6.74 -5.30 9.80
C GLY A 56 6.74 -6.76 9.31
N PHE A 57 6.50 -7.03 8.02
CA PHE A 57 6.68 -8.38 7.45
C PHE A 57 8.15 -8.78 7.44
N GLU A 58 9.02 -7.79 7.24
CA GLU A 58 10.47 -7.97 7.28
C GLU A 58 11.10 -6.96 8.26
N PRO A 59 12.03 -7.38 9.13
CA PRO A 59 12.75 -6.42 9.97
C PRO A 59 13.69 -5.58 9.10
N PRO A 60 13.90 -4.30 9.43
CA PRO A 60 14.97 -3.51 8.83
C PRO A 60 16.34 -4.08 9.23
N THR A 61 17.39 -3.76 8.46
CA THR A 61 18.79 -4.05 8.84
C THR A 61 19.29 -3.05 9.88
N SER A 62 18.84 -1.78 9.76
CA SER A 62 19.05 -0.73 10.74
C SER A 62 17.90 0.28 10.67
N GLY A 63 17.80 1.15 11.69
CA GLY A 63 16.69 2.08 11.85
C GLY A 63 15.51 1.46 12.58
N VAL A 64 14.43 2.22 12.75
CA VAL A 64 13.25 1.83 13.51
C VAL A 64 11.98 2.03 12.68
N VAL A 65 11.03 1.13 12.82
CA VAL A 65 9.67 1.27 12.27
C VAL A 65 8.70 1.24 13.43
N THR A 66 7.92 2.30 13.59
CA THR A 66 6.92 2.41 14.65
C THR A 66 5.53 2.53 14.04
N PHE A 67 4.59 1.76 14.52
CA PHE A 67 3.15 1.87 14.21
C PHE A 67 2.41 2.11 15.54
N ASP A 68 1.74 3.24 15.66
CA ASP A 68 0.92 3.60 16.85
C ASP A 68 1.67 3.27 18.17
N ASP A 69 2.84 3.84 18.36
CA ASP A 69 3.76 3.64 19.50
C ASP A 69 4.35 2.22 19.64
N VAL A 70 4.04 1.29 18.73
CA VAL A 70 4.60 -0.05 18.72
C VAL A 70 5.81 -0.14 17.79
N ASP A 71 7.01 -0.36 18.33
CA ASP A 71 8.22 -0.67 17.55
C ASP A 71 8.06 -2.02 16.83
N LEU A 72 7.72 -1.98 15.53
CA LEU A 72 7.56 -3.17 14.69
C LEU A 72 8.89 -3.89 14.45
N SER A 73 10.01 -3.20 14.53
CA SER A 73 11.35 -3.76 14.33
C SER A 73 11.69 -4.78 15.41
N ARG A 74 11.18 -4.57 16.63
CA ARG A 74 11.41 -5.42 17.82
C ARG A 74 10.18 -6.21 18.25
N ALA A 75 9.01 -5.95 17.66
CA ALA A 75 7.78 -6.63 18.04
C ALA A 75 7.86 -8.14 17.78
N SER A 76 7.29 -8.92 18.70
CA SER A 76 7.18 -10.37 18.54
C SER A 76 6.32 -10.73 17.34
N ARG A 77 6.52 -11.93 16.78
CA ARG A 77 5.71 -12.45 15.66
C ARG A 77 4.21 -12.43 15.99
N SER A 78 3.83 -12.77 17.22
CA SER A 78 2.43 -12.76 17.66
C SER A 78 1.85 -11.34 17.74
N ARG A 79 2.66 -10.34 18.18
CA ARG A 79 2.22 -8.94 18.22
C ARG A 79 2.00 -8.41 16.82
N ARG A 80 2.94 -8.61 15.89
CA ARG A 80 2.77 -8.21 14.47
C ARG A 80 1.56 -8.88 13.84
N ALA A 81 1.38 -10.21 14.04
CA ALA A 81 0.22 -10.93 13.52
C ALA A 81 -1.12 -10.40 14.07
N ARG A 82 -1.14 -9.86 15.29
CA ARG A 82 -2.33 -9.20 15.85
C ARG A 82 -2.62 -7.92 15.11
N LEU A 83 -1.63 -7.04 14.93
CA LEU A 83 -1.78 -5.78 14.19
C LEU A 83 -2.27 -6.00 12.76
N HIS A 84 -1.76 -7.01 12.07
CA HIS A 84 -2.25 -7.38 10.73
C HIS A 84 -3.68 -7.94 10.70
N ARG A 85 -4.19 -8.40 11.83
CA ARG A 85 -5.58 -8.86 11.90
C ARG A 85 -6.58 -7.76 12.18
N SER A 86 -6.15 -6.63 12.75
CA SER A 86 -7.06 -5.56 13.19
C SER A 86 -6.72 -4.20 12.57
N ASP A 87 -5.44 -3.83 12.54
CA ASP A 87 -5.05 -2.44 12.37
C ASP A 87 -4.29 -2.14 11.07
N ILE A 88 -3.65 -3.15 10.47
CA ILE A 88 -2.83 -2.97 9.27
C ILE A 88 -3.40 -3.81 8.13
N GLY A 89 -3.97 -3.16 7.11
CA GLY A 89 -4.38 -3.77 5.86
C GLY A 89 -3.22 -3.84 4.87
N TRP A 90 -3.20 -4.91 4.07
CA TRP A 90 -2.23 -5.12 3.00
C TRP A 90 -2.95 -5.44 1.70
N VAL A 91 -2.71 -4.65 0.68
CA VAL A 91 -3.25 -4.89 -0.66
C VAL A 91 -2.15 -5.47 -1.55
N GLU A 92 -2.37 -6.67 -2.02
CA GLU A 92 -1.55 -7.35 -3.01
C GLU A 92 -2.44 -7.83 -4.16
N ARG A 93 -1.90 -7.85 -5.38
CA ARG A 93 -2.65 -8.24 -6.57
C ARG A 93 -2.95 -9.75 -6.68
N ALA A 94 -2.59 -10.53 -5.68
CA ALA A 94 -2.89 -11.95 -5.63
C ALA A 94 -4.39 -12.16 -5.41
N GLY A 95 -5.06 -12.77 -6.36
CA GLY A 95 -6.46 -13.17 -6.24
C GLY A 95 -6.68 -14.30 -5.23
N PRO A 96 -7.95 -14.71 -5.04
CA PRO A 96 -8.31 -15.78 -4.11
C PRO A 96 -7.64 -17.10 -4.51
N ARG A 97 -7.25 -17.89 -3.52
CA ARG A 97 -6.69 -19.23 -3.74
C ARG A 97 -7.72 -20.21 -4.31
N SER A 98 -9.01 -20.01 -4.04
CA SER A 98 -10.12 -20.75 -4.62
C SER A 98 -10.83 -19.89 -5.66
N GLN A 99 -10.92 -20.39 -6.89
CA GLN A 99 -11.66 -19.72 -7.98
C GLN A 99 -13.19 -19.95 -7.90
N GLU A 100 -13.65 -20.76 -6.96
CA GLU A 100 -15.07 -21.07 -6.78
C GLU A 100 -15.81 -20.00 -5.99
N LEU A 101 -15.11 -19.27 -5.13
CA LEU A 101 -15.69 -18.22 -4.31
C LEU A 101 -16.21 -17.05 -5.16
N VAL A 102 -17.40 -16.57 -4.82
CA VAL A 102 -17.87 -15.26 -5.28
C VAL A 102 -17.22 -14.14 -4.44
N MET A 103 -17.19 -12.91 -4.98
CA MET A 103 -16.38 -11.87 -4.38
C MET A 103 -16.85 -11.44 -2.99
N ARG A 104 -18.15 -11.45 -2.69
CA ARG A 104 -18.62 -11.18 -1.31
C ARG A 104 -18.09 -12.20 -0.30
N GLU A 105 -18.04 -13.49 -0.68
CA GLU A 105 -17.48 -14.55 0.18
C GLU A 105 -15.96 -14.37 0.36
N TYR A 106 -15.26 -14.09 -0.74
CA TYR A 106 -13.82 -13.84 -0.71
C TYR A 106 -13.45 -12.67 0.22
N VAL A 107 -14.13 -11.54 0.07
CA VAL A 107 -13.91 -10.35 0.91
C VAL A 107 -14.31 -10.63 2.38
N ALA A 108 -15.28 -11.51 2.63
CA ALA A 108 -15.70 -11.90 3.97
C ALA A 108 -14.74 -12.85 4.71
N LEU A 109 -13.86 -13.59 3.98
CA LEU A 109 -12.98 -14.61 4.55
C LEU A 109 -12.22 -14.16 5.80
N PRO A 110 -11.63 -12.93 5.82
CA PRO A 110 -10.91 -12.45 6.99
C PRO A 110 -11.73 -12.40 8.27
N LEU A 111 -13.05 -12.28 8.19
CA LEU A 111 -13.97 -12.09 9.31
C LEU A 111 -14.74 -13.34 9.73
N TYR A 112 -14.76 -14.42 8.96
CA TYR A 112 -15.59 -15.61 9.25
C TYR A 112 -15.35 -16.17 10.65
N ARG A 113 -14.09 -16.21 11.10
CA ARG A 113 -13.76 -16.76 12.42
C ARG A 113 -14.16 -15.86 13.59
N SER A 114 -14.23 -14.55 13.38
CA SER A 114 -14.49 -13.57 14.43
C SER A 114 -15.94 -13.10 14.48
N ALA A 115 -16.61 -13.01 13.33
CA ALA A 115 -17.95 -12.41 13.23
C ALA A 115 -19.06 -13.42 12.84
N GLY A 116 -18.70 -14.59 12.34
CA GLY A 116 -19.61 -15.56 11.74
C GLY A 116 -20.05 -15.18 10.32
N PRO A 117 -20.60 -16.14 9.52
CA PRO A 117 -20.80 -15.94 8.09
C PRO A 117 -21.68 -14.74 7.74
N SER A 118 -22.89 -14.66 8.25
CA SER A 118 -23.87 -13.60 7.89
C SER A 118 -23.39 -12.18 8.24
N LYS A 119 -22.67 -12.03 9.37
CA LYS A 119 -22.12 -10.72 9.75
C LYS A 119 -20.90 -10.39 8.88
N ALA A 120 -20.04 -11.37 8.61
CA ALA A 120 -18.87 -11.21 7.76
C ALA A 120 -19.26 -10.78 6.33
N GLU A 121 -20.30 -11.41 5.75
CA GLU A 121 -20.79 -11.03 4.42
C GLU A 121 -21.39 -9.62 4.37
N ARG A 122 -22.08 -9.17 5.43
CA ARG A 122 -22.54 -7.78 5.51
C ARG A 122 -21.38 -6.79 5.51
N HIS A 123 -20.32 -7.05 6.29
CA HIS A 123 -19.11 -6.22 6.26
C HIS A 123 -18.45 -6.26 4.88
N ALA A 124 -18.42 -7.42 4.22
CA ALA A 124 -17.88 -7.55 2.88
C ALA A 124 -18.66 -6.71 1.85
N MET A 125 -20.02 -6.74 1.91
CA MET A 125 -20.84 -5.91 1.04
C MET A 125 -20.60 -4.42 1.27
N ASN A 126 -20.48 -3.98 2.53
CA ASN A 126 -20.13 -2.61 2.85
C ASN A 126 -18.75 -2.21 2.31
N ALA A 127 -17.75 -3.10 2.44
CA ALA A 127 -16.41 -2.86 1.92
C ALA A 127 -16.39 -2.81 0.38
N LEU A 128 -17.15 -3.68 -0.30
CA LEU A 128 -17.32 -3.65 -1.76
C LEU A 128 -18.00 -2.36 -2.23
N ALA A 129 -19.08 -1.94 -1.57
CA ALA A 129 -19.76 -0.68 -1.87
C ALA A 129 -18.82 0.53 -1.67
N LYS A 130 -18.02 0.52 -0.61
CA LYS A 130 -17.06 1.60 -0.32
C LYS A 130 -16.03 1.81 -1.44
N VAL A 131 -15.64 0.75 -2.13
CA VAL A 131 -14.72 0.84 -3.27
C VAL A 131 -15.43 0.94 -4.62
N GLY A 132 -16.77 0.92 -4.67
CA GLY A 132 -17.59 0.94 -5.89
C GLY A 132 -17.45 -0.35 -6.71
N ALA A 133 -17.50 -1.50 -6.03
CA ALA A 133 -17.44 -2.84 -6.61
C ALA A 133 -18.59 -3.76 -6.14
N GLU A 134 -19.72 -3.19 -5.69
CA GLU A 134 -20.90 -3.94 -5.26
C GLU A 134 -21.52 -4.76 -6.38
N ASP A 135 -21.48 -4.27 -7.61
CA ASP A 135 -22.05 -4.95 -8.79
C ASP A 135 -21.37 -6.29 -9.10
N VAL A 136 -20.14 -6.48 -8.64
CA VAL A 136 -19.37 -7.72 -8.84
C VAL A 136 -19.36 -8.64 -7.62
N ALA A 137 -20.17 -8.36 -6.60
CA ALA A 137 -20.21 -9.14 -5.36
C ALA A 137 -20.51 -10.63 -5.61
N ASP A 138 -21.35 -10.95 -6.57
CA ASP A 138 -21.73 -12.32 -6.97
C ASP A 138 -20.90 -12.89 -8.12
N ALA A 139 -19.96 -12.12 -8.65
CA ALA A 139 -19.07 -12.57 -9.69
C ALA A 139 -17.93 -13.43 -9.12
N ARG A 140 -17.31 -14.26 -9.98
CA ARG A 140 -16.08 -14.99 -9.67
C ARG A 140 -14.87 -14.19 -10.13
N TRP A 141 -13.73 -14.37 -9.47
CA TRP A 141 -12.48 -13.70 -9.79
C TRP A 141 -12.08 -13.76 -11.27
N THR A 142 -12.33 -14.90 -11.92
CA THR A 142 -12.00 -15.12 -13.33
C THR A 142 -12.79 -14.23 -14.29
N ASN A 143 -13.96 -13.73 -13.87
CA ASN A 143 -14.86 -12.92 -14.67
C ASN A 143 -14.63 -11.42 -14.50
N LEU A 144 -13.72 -11.02 -13.60
CA LEU A 144 -13.44 -9.63 -13.30
C LEU A 144 -12.43 -9.03 -14.27
N SER A 145 -12.61 -7.77 -14.60
CA SER A 145 -11.60 -6.91 -15.21
C SER A 145 -10.43 -6.64 -14.23
N ASP A 146 -9.32 -6.12 -14.73
CA ASP A 146 -8.17 -5.77 -13.86
C ASP A 146 -8.52 -4.67 -12.85
N THR A 147 -9.40 -3.74 -13.22
CA THR A 147 -9.90 -2.69 -12.34
C THR A 147 -10.75 -3.27 -11.21
N GLU A 148 -11.73 -4.12 -11.54
CA GLU A 148 -12.59 -4.78 -10.54
C GLU A 148 -11.77 -5.67 -9.61
N ARG A 149 -10.77 -6.42 -10.12
CA ARG A 149 -9.84 -7.20 -9.29
C ARG A 149 -9.08 -6.33 -8.30
N THR A 150 -8.65 -5.15 -8.74
CA THR A 150 -7.96 -4.20 -7.87
C THR A 150 -8.89 -3.67 -6.78
N LEU A 151 -10.12 -3.28 -7.13
CA LEU A 151 -11.13 -2.80 -6.17
C LEU A 151 -11.51 -3.88 -5.16
N VAL A 152 -11.72 -5.12 -5.61
CA VAL A 152 -12.01 -6.27 -4.72
C VAL A 152 -10.84 -6.55 -3.77
N ALA A 153 -9.59 -6.48 -4.23
CA ALA A 153 -8.42 -6.65 -3.37
C ALA A 153 -8.31 -5.54 -2.31
N ILE A 154 -8.67 -4.31 -2.66
CA ILE A 154 -8.74 -3.20 -1.71
C ILE A 154 -9.89 -3.43 -0.71
N ALA A 155 -11.07 -3.86 -1.16
CA ALA A 155 -12.20 -4.18 -0.29
C ALA A 155 -11.85 -5.28 0.73
N GLU A 156 -11.13 -6.34 0.31
CA GLU A 156 -10.66 -7.41 1.20
C GLU A 156 -9.73 -6.88 2.29
N ALA A 157 -8.83 -5.95 1.95
CA ALA A 157 -7.94 -5.33 2.92
C ALA A 157 -8.70 -4.37 3.88
N LEU A 158 -9.76 -3.70 3.39
CA LEU A 158 -10.57 -2.75 4.16
C LEU A 158 -11.65 -3.40 5.03
N VAL A 159 -12.05 -4.65 4.77
CA VAL A 159 -13.17 -5.31 5.45
C VAL A 159 -13.04 -5.39 6.97
N ARG A 160 -11.81 -5.30 7.49
CA ARG A 160 -11.51 -5.27 8.93
C ARG A 160 -11.40 -3.86 9.50
N GLU A 161 -11.68 -2.84 8.70
CA GLU A 161 -11.60 -1.43 9.10
C GLU A 161 -10.21 -1.07 9.67
N PRO A 162 -9.11 -1.33 8.91
CA PRO A 162 -7.76 -1.07 9.40
C PRO A 162 -7.53 0.42 9.58
N ARG A 163 -6.59 0.79 10.45
CA ARG A 163 -6.11 2.17 10.63
C ARG A 163 -5.04 2.57 9.62
N LEU A 164 -4.28 1.58 9.12
CA LEU A 164 -3.24 1.76 8.11
C LEU A 164 -3.46 0.80 6.95
N LEU A 165 -3.40 1.31 5.73
CA LEU A 165 -3.45 0.51 4.50
C LEU A 165 -2.14 0.64 3.73
N LEU A 166 -1.52 -0.50 3.44
CA LEU A 166 -0.31 -0.58 2.64
C LEU A 166 -0.65 -1.19 1.28
N VAL A 167 -0.34 -0.46 0.20
CA VAL A 167 -0.83 -0.80 -1.14
C VAL A 167 0.36 -0.90 -2.11
N ASP A 168 0.67 -2.12 -2.56
CA ASP A 168 1.81 -2.38 -3.45
C ASP A 168 1.36 -2.41 -4.91
N ASP A 169 1.58 -1.30 -5.61
CA ASP A 169 1.37 -1.12 -7.04
C ASP A 169 -0.04 -1.53 -7.54
N PRO A 170 -1.11 -0.93 -6.99
CA PRO A 170 -2.48 -1.31 -7.34
C PRO A 170 -2.83 -0.95 -8.78
N THR A 171 -2.06 -0.05 -9.39
CA THR A 171 -2.39 0.59 -10.67
C THR A 171 -1.57 0.10 -11.87
N ALA A 172 -0.67 -0.87 -11.69
CA ALA A 172 0.30 -1.29 -12.71
C ALA A 172 -0.30 -1.73 -14.05
N MET A 173 -1.50 -2.31 -14.03
CA MET A 173 -2.18 -2.83 -15.23
C MET A 173 -3.39 -2.00 -15.66
N LEU A 174 -3.63 -0.89 -14.96
CA LEU A 174 -4.82 -0.06 -15.21
C LEU A 174 -4.54 1.04 -16.24
N GLY A 175 -5.56 1.35 -17.03
CA GLY A 175 -5.59 2.56 -17.87
C GLY A 175 -5.60 3.84 -17.03
N MET A 176 -5.39 5.00 -17.66
CA MET A 176 -5.25 6.28 -16.96
C MET A 176 -6.50 6.60 -16.12
N ALA A 177 -7.69 6.50 -16.69
CA ALA A 177 -8.96 6.78 -16.00
C ALA A 177 -9.18 5.88 -14.78
N ASP A 178 -8.85 4.58 -14.90
CA ASP A 178 -9.00 3.64 -13.79
C ASP A 178 -7.96 3.88 -12.68
N ARG A 179 -6.74 4.32 -13.05
CA ARG A 179 -5.74 4.75 -12.07
C ARG A 179 -6.23 5.93 -11.24
N GLU A 180 -6.80 6.94 -11.91
CA GLU A 180 -7.38 8.11 -11.25
C GLU A 180 -8.55 7.71 -10.34
N ARG A 181 -9.44 6.83 -10.80
CA ARG A 181 -10.56 6.31 -10.02
C ARG A 181 -10.07 5.60 -8.75
N VAL A 182 -9.12 4.66 -8.88
CA VAL A 182 -8.60 3.90 -7.73
C VAL A 182 -7.83 4.80 -6.75
N THR A 183 -7.01 5.72 -7.24
CA THR A 183 -6.26 6.62 -6.36
C THR A 183 -7.15 7.66 -5.70
N GLY A 184 -8.15 8.20 -6.41
CA GLY A 184 -9.16 9.11 -5.86
C GLY A 184 -9.97 8.43 -4.75
N MET A 185 -10.42 7.20 -4.97
CA MET A 185 -11.14 6.41 -3.97
C MET A 185 -10.28 6.19 -2.72
N LEU A 186 -8.99 5.86 -2.86
CA LEU A 186 -8.08 5.69 -1.73
C LEU A 186 -7.84 7.02 -0.98
N CYS A 187 -7.78 8.14 -1.71
CA CYS A 187 -7.66 9.46 -1.12
C CYS A 187 -8.91 9.83 -0.29
N SER A 188 -10.11 9.64 -0.86
CA SER A 188 -11.38 9.85 -0.14
C SER A 188 -11.49 8.93 1.09
N ALA A 189 -11.12 7.66 0.97
CA ALA A 189 -11.12 6.73 2.11
C ALA A 189 -10.14 7.17 3.22
N ALA A 190 -9.00 7.78 2.85
CA ALA A 190 -8.09 8.36 3.82
C ALA A 190 -8.76 9.53 4.55
N GLU A 191 -9.31 10.50 3.83
CA GLU A 191 -9.90 11.72 4.40
C GLU A 191 -11.14 11.43 5.25
N ASP A 192 -12.08 10.62 4.72
CA ASP A 192 -13.39 10.40 5.33
C ASP A 192 -13.33 9.47 6.56
N ASP A 193 -12.44 8.45 6.53
CA ASP A 193 -12.35 7.43 7.58
C ASP A 193 -11.16 7.62 8.52
N GLY A 194 -10.31 8.63 8.28
CA GLY A 194 -9.07 8.79 9.03
C GLY A 194 -8.04 7.68 8.76
N LEU A 195 -8.15 6.98 7.61
CA LEU A 195 -7.27 5.89 7.22
C LEU A 195 -5.89 6.44 6.81
N GLY A 196 -4.81 5.97 7.43
CA GLY A 196 -3.46 6.22 6.92
C GLY A 196 -3.19 5.31 5.72
N VAL A 197 -2.72 5.84 4.59
CA VAL A 197 -2.41 5.04 3.39
C VAL A 197 -0.98 5.27 2.95
N LEU A 198 -0.21 4.18 2.80
CA LEU A 198 1.10 4.21 2.14
C LEU A 198 1.03 3.37 0.87
N MET A 199 1.12 4.03 -0.28
CA MET A 199 0.96 3.41 -1.59
C MET A 199 2.26 3.48 -2.39
N ALA A 200 2.68 2.36 -2.98
CA ALA A 200 3.75 2.31 -3.95
C ALA A 200 3.19 2.35 -5.37
N VAL A 201 3.78 3.16 -6.25
CA VAL A 201 3.42 3.24 -7.67
C VAL A 201 4.67 3.17 -8.55
N PRO A 202 4.58 2.65 -9.79
CA PRO A 202 5.78 2.46 -10.63
C PRO A 202 6.34 3.77 -11.16
N GLU A 203 5.48 4.72 -11.45
CA GLU A 203 5.82 6.01 -12.05
C GLU A 203 5.10 7.13 -11.30
N MET A 204 5.58 8.35 -11.48
CA MET A 204 4.87 9.53 -11.00
C MET A 204 3.65 9.73 -11.92
N PRO A 205 2.44 9.54 -11.44
CA PRO A 205 1.26 9.80 -12.24
C PRO A 205 1.10 11.32 -12.38
N ALA A 206 0.82 11.78 -13.60
CA ALA A 206 0.63 13.19 -13.88
C ALA A 206 -0.52 13.84 -13.06
N MET A 207 -1.43 13.03 -12.56
CA MET A 207 -2.64 13.48 -11.83
C MET A 207 -2.92 12.61 -10.60
N LEU A 208 -1.89 12.25 -9.82
CA LEU A 208 -2.09 11.49 -8.59
C LEU A 208 -2.68 12.39 -7.50
N GLN A 209 -3.89 12.09 -7.07
CA GLN A 209 -4.46 12.66 -5.87
C GLN A 209 -3.80 11.96 -4.65
N ALA A 210 -2.79 12.61 -4.07
CA ALA A 210 -2.12 12.15 -2.86
C ALA A 210 -1.73 13.35 -2.02
N HIS A 211 -1.81 13.21 -0.68
CA HIS A 211 -1.45 14.27 0.25
C HIS A 211 0.06 14.53 0.24
N LYS A 212 0.84 13.47 0.09
CA LYS A 212 2.30 13.56 -0.03
C LYS A 212 2.84 12.65 -1.12
N LEU A 213 3.78 13.18 -1.90
CA LEU A 213 4.53 12.43 -2.90
C LEU A 213 5.98 12.27 -2.45
N ARG A 214 6.54 11.09 -2.66
CA ARG A 214 7.94 10.79 -2.39
C ARG A 214 8.53 9.99 -3.54
N ALA A 215 9.72 10.38 -4.01
CA ALA A 215 10.45 9.62 -5.00
C ALA A 215 11.38 8.62 -4.31
N LEU A 216 11.34 7.35 -4.68
CA LEU A 216 12.30 6.36 -4.24
C LEU A 216 13.27 6.04 -5.37
N SER A 217 14.54 6.42 -5.20
CA SER A 217 15.60 6.19 -6.17
C SER A 217 16.83 5.59 -5.49
N ARG A 218 17.32 4.46 -6.04
CA ARG A 218 18.51 3.76 -5.51
C ARG A 218 18.46 3.51 -3.99
N GLY A 219 17.26 3.23 -3.49
CA GLY A 219 16.98 2.96 -2.08
C GLY A 219 16.89 4.20 -1.18
N ARG A 220 16.95 5.42 -1.70
CA ARG A 220 16.80 6.66 -0.94
C ARG A 220 15.49 7.34 -1.27
N LEU A 221 14.82 7.88 -0.26
CA LEU A 221 13.68 8.77 -0.45
C LEU A 221 14.15 10.19 -0.75
N LEU A 222 13.56 10.76 -1.78
CA LEU A 222 13.76 12.14 -2.19
C LEU A 222 12.41 12.87 -2.05
N VAL A 223 12.44 14.06 -1.48
CA VAL A 223 11.29 14.97 -1.51
C VAL A 223 11.34 15.67 -2.85
N PRO A 224 10.28 15.61 -3.69
CA PRO A 224 10.22 16.40 -4.90
C PRO A 224 10.34 17.88 -4.55
N THR A 225 11.21 18.60 -5.20
CA THR A 225 11.43 20.04 -4.97
C THR A 225 10.31 20.92 -5.49
N ASP A 226 9.47 20.38 -6.41
CA ASP A 226 8.27 21.05 -6.92
C ASP A 226 7.07 20.11 -6.86
N PRO A 227 5.90 20.56 -6.36
CA PRO A 227 4.66 19.83 -6.54
C PRO A 227 4.27 19.89 -8.04
N PRO A 228 3.62 18.86 -8.60
CA PRO A 228 3.24 18.80 -10.00
C PRO A 228 2.05 19.72 -10.29
N HIS A 229 2.25 21.02 -10.24
CA HIS A 229 1.32 22.03 -10.75
C HIS A 229 1.87 22.57 -12.06
N GLY A 230 1.45 21.96 -13.19
CA GLY A 230 1.78 22.47 -14.52
C GLY A 230 2.44 21.43 -15.43
N HIS A 231 2.05 21.49 -16.68
CA HIS A 231 2.56 20.64 -17.75
C HIS A 231 4.10 20.68 -17.80
N GLY A 232 4.74 19.52 -17.64
CA GLY A 232 6.09 19.32 -18.12
C GLY A 232 7.25 19.52 -17.13
N ALA A 233 7.07 19.33 -15.83
CA ALA A 233 8.21 19.32 -14.92
C ALA A 233 9.10 18.08 -15.14
N VAL A 234 10.25 18.27 -15.78
CA VAL A 234 11.33 17.27 -15.84
C VAL A 234 12.05 17.29 -14.50
N ILE A 235 11.86 16.25 -13.69
CA ILE A 235 12.65 16.10 -12.47
C ILE A 235 14.04 15.60 -12.88
N GLU A 236 15.04 16.48 -12.86
CA GLU A 236 16.43 16.08 -12.99
C GLU A 236 16.86 15.32 -11.73
N PHE A 237 17.17 14.04 -11.90
CA PHE A 237 17.78 13.25 -10.83
C PHE A 237 19.24 13.68 -10.68
N PRO A 238 19.70 14.09 -9.48
CA PRO A 238 21.12 14.36 -9.29
C PRO A 238 21.92 13.07 -9.53
N GLY A 239 22.75 13.06 -10.55
CA GLY A 239 23.67 11.96 -10.87
C GLY A 239 23.43 11.23 -12.20
N GLY A 240 22.75 11.84 -13.18
CA GLY A 240 22.74 11.34 -14.56
C GLY A 240 24.03 11.73 -15.27
N GLU A 241 25.11 10.94 -15.14
CA GLU A 241 26.24 11.02 -16.08
C GLU A 241 25.72 10.68 -17.48
N ARG A 242 25.82 11.64 -18.37
CA ARG A 242 25.66 11.42 -19.81
C ARG A 242 26.81 10.55 -20.25
N SER A 243 26.55 9.31 -20.61
CA SER A 243 27.50 8.50 -21.38
C SER A 243 27.58 9.12 -22.77
N ALA A 244 28.75 9.57 -23.15
CA ALA A 244 29.10 9.95 -24.50
C ALA A 244 29.19 8.71 -25.41
#